data_ccb334734a1ec4a744d393366b22bed5
#
_entry.id   ccb334734a1ec4a744d393366b22bed5
#
_cell.length_a   1.000
_cell.length_b   1.000
_cell.length_c   1.000
_cell.angle_alpha   90.00
_cell.angle_beta   90.00
_cell.angle_gamma   90.00
#
_symmetry.space_group_name_H-M   'P 1'
#
loop_
_entity.id
_entity.type
_entity.pdbx_description
1 polymer ?
#
loop_
_entity_poly.entity_id
_entity_poly.type
_entity_poly.pdbx_seq_one_letter_code
_entity_poly.pdbx_strand_id
1 'polypeptide(L)'
;VAVDSAPSLEEAVRACVSPLLEQVEGMAAAVDGDVTFTHRITLPATAMKQIDEVLQFELEAAIPIDLEDLVWGYRLLPRVGPKAPITVLVGAARIEHVKQRIELVKASIGREPDRIAHGALTLANLVVIAPDLRGPGPIALVDLGGRRTEVTILVNGGPVFARTLSRGVGTLPEGAPALAAEIRQSIVAYNALEGDDVQSVYLLGGGAAAEGAEAYFAYELGVPVQPFPALAMTNAGTEPMPHVPRFAKAIALAVGAAGRGHDIDLRRGQLSFQRGFGVLKEKAPILVGLGGAVLVSFLFAVWAELRALGKELDFAAADLGRVTLDSFGETTDDPAAARELLEQAKNQAENDPMPRMDAFDVMVELSNAIPTTVTHDIEELDMQRGHVRISGVVSSTADASLVKDKISEHRCTNDPKIGKITQVVNSSRQKYVLEFDVKCPEDAGAKKKPATGQTDTSGATNGKKADEEVLK
;
A
#
# COMPACT_ATOMS: atom_id res chain seq x y z
N VAL A 1 -23.35 2.18 -41.19
CA VAL A 1 -24.16 3.18 -41.88
C VAL A 1 -23.21 4.10 -42.64
N ALA A 2 -23.39 4.27 -43.93
CA ALA A 2 -22.62 5.23 -44.70
C ALA A 2 -23.12 6.66 -44.35
N VAL A 3 -22.19 7.57 -44.03
CA VAL A 3 -22.52 8.95 -43.67
C VAL A 3 -23.29 9.63 -44.81
N ASP A 4 -22.94 9.28 -46.05
CA ASP A 4 -23.56 9.81 -47.26
C ASP A 4 -25.04 9.38 -47.45
N SER A 5 -25.51 8.38 -46.70
CA SER A 5 -26.91 7.92 -46.73
C SER A 5 -27.77 8.53 -45.63
N ALA A 6 -27.20 9.32 -44.73
CA ALA A 6 -27.91 9.99 -43.64
C ALA A 6 -27.99 11.49 -43.90
N PRO A 7 -29.09 12.18 -43.51
CA PRO A 7 -29.26 13.62 -43.69
C PRO A 7 -28.23 14.46 -42.93
N SER A 8 -27.68 13.92 -41.84
CA SER A 8 -26.64 14.57 -41.05
C SER A 8 -25.71 13.57 -40.41
N LEU A 9 -24.50 14.04 -39.98
CA LEU A 9 -23.56 13.23 -39.23
C LEU A 9 -24.14 12.77 -37.88
N GLU A 10 -24.93 13.59 -37.23
CA GLU A 10 -25.60 13.28 -35.97
C GLU A 10 -26.58 12.12 -36.13
N GLU A 11 -27.37 12.11 -37.20
CA GLU A 11 -28.28 11.00 -37.48
C GLU A 11 -27.56 9.72 -37.86
N ALA A 12 -26.44 9.83 -38.60
CA ALA A 12 -25.59 8.67 -38.90
C ALA A 12 -25.03 8.05 -37.62
N VAL A 13 -24.50 8.87 -36.70
CA VAL A 13 -23.99 8.42 -35.40
C VAL A 13 -25.11 7.79 -34.55
N ARG A 14 -26.27 8.45 -34.50
CA ARG A 14 -27.43 7.92 -33.77
C ARG A 14 -27.86 6.55 -34.30
N ALA A 15 -27.98 6.41 -35.59
CA ALA A 15 -28.36 5.14 -36.21
C ALA A 15 -27.40 4.00 -35.95
N CYS A 16 -26.09 4.31 -35.86
CA CYS A 16 -25.05 3.30 -35.54
C CYS A 16 -25.02 2.90 -34.07
N VAL A 17 -25.19 3.85 -33.16
CA VAL A 17 -24.87 3.67 -31.72
C VAL A 17 -26.12 3.37 -30.89
N SER A 18 -27.31 3.95 -31.23
CA SER A 18 -28.51 3.77 -30.42
C SER A 18 -28.91 2.33 -30.13
N PRO A 19 -28.76 1.36 -31.05
CA PRO A 19 -29.11 -0.05 -30.76
C PRO A 19 -28.23 -0.69 -29.69
N LEU A 20 -27.05 -0.09 -29.40
CA LEU A 20 -26.03 -0.65 -28.49
C LEU A 20 -25.98 0.08 -27.15
N LEU A 21 -26.66 1.25 -27.02
CA LEU A 21 -26.53 2.15 -25.86
C LEU A 21 -26.85 1.50 -24.51
N GLU A 22 -27.83 0.59 -24.47
CA GLU A 22 -28.22 -0.10 -23.24
C GLU A 22 -27.18 -1.14 -22.77
N GLN A 23 -26.29 -1.55 -23.66
CA GLN A 23 -25.29 -2.60 -23.39
C GLN A 23 -23.88 -2.02 -23.15
N VAL A 24 -23.70 -0.69 -23.28
CA VAL A 24 -22.40 -0.04 -23.27
C VAL A 24 -22.16 0.70 -21.96
N GLU A 25 -21.12 0.29 -21.23
CA GLU A 25 -20.70 0.94 -19.99
C GLU A 25 -19.87 2.21 -20.24
N GLY A 26 -19.04 2.23 -21.27
CA GLY A 26 -18.15 3.33 -21.61
C GLY A 26 -18.19 3.69 -23.10
N MET A 27 -17.91 4.95 -23.40
CA MET A 27 -17.92 5.45 -24.76
C MET A 27 -16.72 6.35 -25.04
N ALA A 28 -16.06 6.13 -26.18
CA ALA A 28 -14.99 6.96 -26.64
C ALA A 28 -15.29 7.55 -28.02
N ALA A 29 -14.81 8.75 -28.26
CA ALA A 29 -14.74 9.35 -29.58
C ALA A 29 -13.31 9.86 -29.82
N ALA A 30 -12.97 10.21 -31.06
CA ALA A 30 -11.70 10.82 -31.39
C ALA A 30 -11.89 12.19 -32.01
N VAL A 31 -10.97 13.10 -31.77
CA VAL A 31 -10.79 14.30 -32.57
C VAL A 31 -10.06 13.92 -33.85
N ASP A 32 -10.43 14.51 -34.94
CA ASP A 32 -9.83 14.21 -36.24
C ASP A 32 -8.34 14.58 -36.28
N GLY A 33 -7.55 13.78 -36.95
CA GLY A 33 -6.10 13.90 -36.94
C GLY A 33 -5.57 15.21 -37.57
N ASP A 34 -6.32 15.84 -38.45
CA ASP A 34 -5.95 17.11 -39.11
C ASP A 34 -6.09 18.35 -38.19
N VAL A 35 -6.81 18.22 -37.09
CA VAL A 35 -6.98 19.27 -36.07
C VAL A 35 -6.28 18.90 -34.77
N THR A 36 -5.48 17.86 -34.79
CA THR A 36 -4.63 17.46 -33.69
C THR A 36 -3.16 17.66 -34.01
N PHE A 37 -2.35 17.88 -32.98
CA PHE A 37 -0.91 18.10 -33.11
C PHE A 37 -0.20 16.95 -32.41
N THR A 38 0.86 16.47 -33.04
CA THR A 38 1.77 15.47 -32.43
C THR A 38 3.17 16.04 -32.44
N HIS A 39 3.76 16.17 -31.27
CA HIS A 39 5.13 16.65 -31.10
C HIS A 39 5.94 15.64 -30.31
N ARG A 40 7.20 15.52 -30.70
CA ARG A 40 8.18 14.73 -29.97
C ARG A 40 9.16 15.69 -29.30
N ILE A 41 9.25 15.61 -27.98
CA ILE A 41 10.08 16.51 -27.17
C ILE A 41 11.07 15.65 -26.38
N THR A 42 12.36 16.07 -26.39
CA THR A 42 13.40 15.39 -25.63
C THR A 42 13.86 16.29 -24.50
N LEU A 43 13.74 15.78 -23.28
CA LEU A 43 14.05 16.46 -22.03
C LEU A 43 15.29 15.83 -21.37
N PRO A 44 16.07 16.58 -20.58
CA PRO A 44 17.13 16.01 -19.78
C PRO A 44 16.59 15.02 -18.73
N ALA A 45 17.38 14.00 -18.38
CA ALA A 45 16.97 12.99 -17.41
C ALA A 45 16.55 13.55 -16.04
N THR A 46 17.07 14.71 -15.67
CA THR A 46 16.76 15.44 -14.43
C THR A 46 15.33 15.98 -14.38
N ALA A 47 14.70 16.20 -15.54
CA ALA A 47 13.33 16.71 -15.65
C ALA A 47 12.26 15.71 -15.18
N MET A 48 12.61 14.43 -14.94
CA MET A 48 11.63 13.39 -14.61
C MET A 48 10.72 13.71 -13.42
N LYS A 49 11.22 14.45 -12.44
CA LYS A 49 10.46 14.80 -11.23
C LYS A 49 9.49 15.97 -11.43
N GLN A 50 9.70 16.76 -12.46
CA GLN A 50 8.94 17.98 -12.79
C GLN A 50 8.58 17.99 -14.26
N ILE A 51 8.28 16.81 -14.81
CA ILE A 51 8.08 16.63 -16.26
C ILE A 51 6.93 17.49 -16.80
N ASP A 52 5.86 17.62 -16.04
CA ASP A 52 4.69 18.41 -16.48
C ASP A 52 5.02 19.89 -16.62
N GLU A 53 5.77 20.46 -15.67
CA GLU A 53 6.18 21.87 -15.69
C GLU A 53 7.17 22.15 -16.82
N VAL A 54 8.21 21.30 -16.96
CA VAL A 54 9.22 21.45 -18.00
C VAL A 54 8.61 21.26 -19.39
N LEU A 55 7.72 20.28 -19.53
CA LEU A 55 7.04 20.01 -20.79
C LEU A 55 6.13 21.14 -21.21
N GLN A 56 5.49 21.83 -20.27
CA GLN A 56 4.68 23.01 -20.55
C GLN A 56 5.49 24.12 -21.22
N PHE A 57 6.67 24.44 -20.70
CA PHE A 57 7.57 25.44 -21.29
C PHE A 57 8.05 25.07 -22.71
N GLU A 58 8.38 23.79 -22.90
CA GLU A 58 8.81 23.30 -24.21
C GLU A 58 7.68 23.32 -25.25
N LEU A 59 6.44 23.06 -24.79
CA LEU A 59 5.26 23.13 -25.65
C LEU A 59 4.95 24.55 -26.08
N GLU A 60 5.06 25.55 -25.22
CA GLU A 60 4.90 26.96 -25.56
C GLU A 60 5.87 27.39 -26.65
N ALA A 61 7.09 26.86 -26.63
CA ALA A 61 8.06 27.15 -27.68
C ALA A 61 7.82 26.38 -28.98
N ALA A 62 7.23 25.20 -28.91
CA ALA A 62 7.04 24.29 -30.05
C ALA A 62 5.74 24.51 -30.83
N ILE A 63 4.68 24.99 -30.17
CA ILE A 63 3.37 25.12 -30.76
C ILE A 63 2.99 26.62 -30.83
N PRO A 64 2.70 27.17 -32.00
CA PRO A 64 2.35 28.59 -32.15
C PRO A 64 0.88 28.88 -31.82
N ILE A 65 0.42 28.36 -30.70
CA ILE A 65 -0.95 28.50 -30.15
C ILE A 65 -0.82 28.59 -28.64
N ASP A 66 -1.56 29.51 -28.04
CA ASP A 66 -1.55 29.68 -26.59
C ASP A 66 -1.97 28.37 -25.89
N LEU A 67 -1.22 27.95 -24.88
CA LEU A 67 -1.52 26.70 -24.16
C LEU A 67 -2.87 26.71 -23.45
N GLU A 68 -3.39 27.90 -23.12
CA GLU A 68 -4.72 28.08 -22.56
C GLU A 68 -5.84 27.64 -23.52
N ASP A 69 -5.59 27.70 -24.82
CA ASP A 69 -6.51 27.26 -25.88
C ASP A 69 -6.31 25.78 -26.25
N LEU A 70 -5.32 25.13 -25.67
CA LEU A 70 -4.98 23.74 -25.95
C LEU A 70 -5.35 22.81 -24.81
N VAL A 71 -5.80 21.62 -25.16
CA VAL A 71 -5.75 20.44 -24.27
C VAL A 71 -4.70 19.50 -24.84
N TRP A 72 -3.85 19.01 -23.96
CA TRP A 72 -2.74 18.15 -24.33
C TRP A 72 -2.50 17.04 -23.33
N GLY A 73 -1.82 16.02 -23.76
CA GLY A 73 -1.33 14.95 -22.95
C GLY A 73 -0.06 14.38 -23.56
N TYR A 74 0.66 13.58 -22.81
CA TYR A 74 1.90 12.99 -23.29
C TYR A 74 2.05 11.52 -22.90
N ARG A 75 2.97 10.87 -23.59
CA ARG A 75 3.41 9.52 -23.32
C ARG A 75 4.92 9.49 -23.30
N LEU A 76 5.50 8.81 -22.30
CA LEU A 76 6.92 8.53 -22.23
C LEU A 76 7.29 7.49 -23.28
N LEU A 77 8.31 7.76 -24.06
CA LEU A 77 8.90 6.79 -24.99
C LEU A 77 9.94 5.92 -24.25
N PRO A 78 10.20 4.69 -24.73
CA PRO A 78 11.24 3.82 -24.19
C PRO A 78 12.60 4.51 -24.17
N ARG A 79 13.38 4.31 -23.11
CA ARG A 79 14.74 4.87 -22.97
C ARG A 79 15.74 3.78 -22.55
N VAL A 80 16.99 3.95 -22.93
CA VAL A 80 18.04 2.95 -22.74
C VAL A 80 18.54 2.84 -21.29
N GLY A 81 18.16 3.77 -20.41
CA GLY A 81 18.58 3.71 -19.00
C GLY A 81 18.09 4.93 -18.19
N PRO A 82 18.24 4.91 -16.87
CA PRO A 82 17.70 5.95 -16.00
C PRO A 82 18.37 7.33 -16.17
N LYS A 83 19.59 7.37 -16.69
CA LYS A 83 20.34 8.61 -16.96
C LYS A 83 20.20 9.10 -18.41
N ALA A 84 19.57 8.31 -19.29
CA ALA A 84 19.31 8.73 -20.67
C ALA A 84 18.29 9.87 -20.71
N PRO A 85 18.35 10.75 -21.71
CA PRO A 85 17.32 11.76 -21.96
C PRO A 85 15.93 11.15 -21.97
N ILE A 86 14.94 11.93 -21.58
CA ILE A 86 13.53 11.53 -21.59
C ILE A 86 12.93 12.04 -22.87
N THR A 87 12.48 11.12 -23.72
CA THR A 87 11.70 11.51 -24.90
C THR A 87 10.23 11.28 -24.64
N VAL A 88 9.41 12.26 -24.92
CA VAL A 88 7.96 12.20 -24.79
C VAL A 88 7.29 12.43 -26.12
N LEU A 89 6.25 11.69 -26.40
CA LEU A 89 5.33 11.94 -27.49
C LEU A 89 4.14 12.72 -26.93
N VAL A 90 3.97 13.95 -27.37
CA VAL A 90 2.86 14.81 -26.95
C VAL A 90 1.80 14.80 -28.02
N GLY A 91 0.55 14.67 -27.60
CA GLY A 91 -0.62 14.86 -28.44
C GLY A 91 -1.45 16.01 -27.90
N ALA A 92 -1.80 16.95 -28.75
CA ALA A 92 -2.56 18.14 -28.39
C ALA A 92 -3.66 18.42 -29.39
N ALA A 93 -4.70 19.15 -28.95
CA ALA A 93 -5.74 19.69 -29.82
C ALA A 93 -6.27 21.01 -29.24
N ARG A 94 -6.87 21.85 -30.07
CA ARG A 94 -7.59 23.02 -29.57
C ARG A 94 -8.80 22.56 -28.73
N ILE A 95 -9.00 23.21 -27.60
CA ILE A 95 -10.14 22.97 -26.70
C ILE A 95 -11.47 23.04 -27.46
N GLU A 96 -11.58 23.97 -28.41
CA GLU A 96 -12.77 24.14 -29.24
C GLU A 96 -13.12 22.89 -30.06
N HIS A 97 -12.13 22.25 -30.70
CA HIS A 97 -12.38 21.04 -31.49
C HIS A 97 -12.78 19.85 -30.63
N VAL A 98 -12.22 19.77 -29.43
CA VAL A 98 -12.61 18.72 -28.45
C VAL A 98 -14.04 18.97 -27.95
N LYS A 99 -14.40 20.24 -27.64
CA LYS A 99 -15.76 20.60 -27.26
C LYS A 99 -16.77 20.29 -28.38
N GLN A 100 -16.46 20.65 -29.61
CA GLN A 100 -17.31 20.33 -30.77
C GLN A 100 -17.54 18.83 -30.91
N ARG A 101 -16.51 18.03 -30.68
CA ARG A 101 -16.64 16.56 -30.72
C ARG A 101 -17.51 16.01 -29.59
N ILE A 102 -17.36 16.55 -28.38
CA ILE A 102 -18.21 16.19 -27.24
C ILE A 102 -19.67 16.53 -27.50
N GLU A 103 -19.93 17.75 -27.99
CA GLU A 103 -21.30 18.21 -28.30
C GLU A 103 -21.95 17.43 -29.45
N LEU A 104 -21.18 17.07 -30.48
CA LEU A 104 -21.68 16.24 -31.58
C LEU A 104 -22.18 14.89 -31.05
N VAL A 105 -21.38 14.22 -30.21
CA VAL A 105 -21.76 12.91 -29.63
C VAL A 105 -22.97 13.08 -28.70
N LYS A 106 -22.98 14.12 -27.87
CA LYS A 106 -24.09 14.41 -26.96
C LYS A 106 -25.39 14.72 -27.71
N ALA A 107 -25.33 15.51 -28.77
CA ALA A 107 -26.51 15.81 -29.62
C ALA A 107 -27.02 14.55 -30.33
N SER A 108 -26.11 13.68 -30.77
CA SER A 108 -26.48 12.45 -31.49
C SER A 108 -27.19 11.43 -30.60
N ILE A 109 -26.72 11.21 -29.37
CA ILE A 109 -27.13 10.06 -28.53
C ILE A 109 -27.55 10.44 -27.12
N GLY A 110 -27.58 11.74 -26.77
CA GLY A 110 -28.01 12.23 -25.45
C GLY A 110 -27.00 12.01 -24.32
N ARG A 111 -25.83 11.44 -24.59
CA ARG A 111 -24.77 11.13 -23.61
C ARG A 111 -23.42 11.65 -24.10
N GLU A 112 -22.63 12.21 -23.19
CA GLU A 112 -21.26 12.63 -23.50
C GLU A 112 -20.31 11.40 -23.53
N PRO A 113 -19.29 11.42 -24.42
CA PRO A 113 -18.28 10.37 -24.41
C PRO A 113 -17.42 10.47 -23.14
N ASP A 114 -17.09 9.34 -22.53
CA ASP A 114 -16.25 9.27 -21.33
C ASP A 114 -14.79 9.64 -21.65
N ARG A 115 -14.38 9.45 -22.91
CA ARG A 115 -13.02 9.67 -23.40
C ARG A 115 -13.02 10.31 -24.77
N ILE A 116 -12.08 11.21 -25.01
CA ILE A 116 -11.79 11.79 -26.33
C ILE A 116 -10.34 11.47 -26.68
N ALA A 117 -10.15 10.63 -27.66
CA ALA A 117 -8.82 10.20 -28.09
C ALA A 117 -8.22 11.16 -29.12
N HIS A 118 -6.89 11.23 -29.15
CA HIS A 118 -6.13 11.92 -30.20
C HIS A 118 -6.19 11.10 -31.50
N GLY A 119 -6.52 11.75 -32.62
CA GLY A 119 -6.81 11.13 -33.90
C GLY A 119 -5.94 9.96 -34.31
N ALA A 120 -4.77 10.23 -34.86
CA ALA A 120 -3.88 9.18 -35.36
C ALA A 120 -3.32 8.24 -34.25
N LEU A 121 -3.08 8.74 -33.05
CA LEU A 121 -2.52 7.93 -31.95
C LEU A 121 -3.47 6.83 -31.46
N THR A 122 -4.76 6.94 -31.75
CA THR A 122 -5.78 5.95 -31.36
C THR A 122 -5.46 4.55 -31.87
N LEU A 123 -4.87 4.44 -33.08
CA LEU A 123 -4.55 3.15 -33.71
C LEU A 123 -3.59 2.30 -32.88
N ALA A 124 -2.76 2.92 -32.03
CA ALA A 124 -1.85 2.22 -31.13
C ALA A 124 -2.57 1.30 -30.14
N ASN A 125 -3.85 1.54 -29.84
CA ASN A 125 -4.63 0.70 -28.97
C ASN A 125 -4.86 -0.71 -29.52
N LEU A 126 -4.75 -0.90 -30.84
CA LEU A 126 -4.90 -2.21 -31.48
C LEU A 126 -3.89 -3.25 -30.97
N VAL A 127 -2.72 -2.80 -30.52
CA VAL A 127 -1.68 -3.65 -29.95
C VAL A 127 -2.17 -4.47 -28.74
N VAL A 128 -3.18 -3.96 -28.03
CA VAL A 128 -3.75 -4.66 -26.86
C VAL A 128 -4.46 -5.95 -27.27
N ILE A 129 -5.11 -5.93 -28.43
CA ILE A 129 -5.93 -7.03 -28.94
C ILE A 129 -5.30 -7.75 -30.14
N ALA A 130 -4.19 -7.20 -30.69
CA ALA A 130 -3.39 -7.80 -31.74
C ALA A 130 -1.92 -7.80 -31.33
N PRO A 131 -1.50 -8.74 -30.47
CA PRO A 131 -0.14 -8.79 -29.91
C PRO A 131 0.98 -8.89 -30.95
N ASP A 132 0.69 -9.44 -32.11
CA ASP A 132 1.64 -9.54 -33.23
C ASP A 132 2.11 -8.16 -33.74
N LEU A 133 1.34 -7.09 -33.47
CA LEU A 133 1.78 -5.72 -33.72
C LEU A 133 2.90 -5.26 -32.76
N ARG A 134 3.36 -6.08 -31.82
CA ARG A 134 4.52 -5.84 -30.94
C ARG A 134 5.83 -6.36 -31.54
N GLY A 135 5.94 -6.44 -32.84
CA GLY A 135 7.14 -6.90 -33.52
C GLY A 135 8.45 -6.30 -32.99
N PRO A 136 9.60 -6.92 -33.26
CA PRO A 136 10.89 -6.51 -32.73
C PRO A 136 11.39 -5.17 -33.29
N GLY A 137 10.81 -4.70 -34.39
CA GLY A 137 11.17 -3.46 -35.06
C GLY A 137 10.02 -2.47 -35.23
N PRO A 138 10.29 -1.30 -35.80
CA PRO A 138 9.26 -0.32 -36.12
C PRO A 138 8.25 -0.85 -37.14
N ILE A 139 6.97 -0.68 -36.86
CA ILE A 139 5.88 -1.00 -37.78
C ILE A 139 5.01 0.23 -38.01
N ALA A 140 4.47 0.39 -39.21
CA ALA A 140 3.57 1.46 -39.55
C ALA A 140 2.13 0.97 -39.67
N LEU A 141 1.21 1.58 -38.94
CA LEU A 141 -0.23 1.45 -39.13
C LEU A 141 -0.69 2.61 -39.99
N VAL A 142 -1.30 2.33 -41.16
CA VAL A 142 -1.75 3.31 -42.11
C VAL A 142 -3.26 3.20 -42.30
N ASP A 143 -4.01 4.12 -41.71
CA ASP A 143 -5.48 4.19 -41.86
C ASP A 143 -5.86 4.97 -43.10
N LEU A 144 -6.24 4.26 -44.16
CA LEU A 144 -6.67 4.81 -45.45
C LEU A 144 -8.16 5.21 -45.39
N GLY A 145 -8.43 6.38 -44.84
CA GLY A 145 -9.77 6.93 -44.80
C GLY A 145 -10.20 7.62 -46.09
N GLY A 146 -11.48 7.96 -46.19
CA GLY A 146 -12.06 8.57 -47.43
C GLY A 146 -11.41 9.90 -47.83
N ARG A 147 -11.22 10.80 -46.87
CA ARG A 147 -10.66 12.15 -47.08
C ARG A 147 -9.25 12.34 -46.55
N ARG A 148 -8.83 11.52 -45.61
CA ARG A 148 -7.55 11.63 -44.89
C ARG A 148 -6.92 10.28 -44.73
N THR A 149 -5.62 10.27 -44.55
CA THR A 149 -4.86 9.08 -44.19
C THR A 149 -4.08 9.39 -42.92
N GLU A 150 -4.13 8.48 -41.96
CA GLU A 150 -3.38 8.60 -40.73
C GLU A 150 -2.26 7.55 -40.70
N VAL A 151 -1.06 7.99 -40.36
CA VAL A 151 0.12 7.15 -40.23
C VAL A 151 0.57 7.14 -38.78
N THR A 152 0.60 5.99 -38.15
CA THR A 152 1.09 5.81 -36.78
C THR A 152 2.19 4.76 -36.77
N ILE A 153 3.38 5.13 -36.27
CA ILE A 153 4.49 4.18 -36.17
C ILE A 153 4.64 3.72 -34.74
N LEU A 154 4.73 2.41 -34.59
CA LEU A 154 4.86 1.75 -33.30
C LEU A 154 6.25 1.12 -33.16
N VAL A 155 6.82 1.19 -31.98
CA VAL A 155 8.04 0.47 -31.58
C VAL A 155 7.74 -0.28 -30.30
N ASN A 156 7.99 -1.59 -30.28
CA ASN A 156 7.64 -2.47 -29.15
C ASN A 156 6.19 -2.33 -28.69
N GLY A 157 5.28 -2.05 -29.63
CA GLY A 157 3.86 -1.87 -29.37
C GLY A 157 3.44 -0.51 -28.81
N GLY A 158 4.36 0.44 -28.65
CA GLY A 158 4.06 1.80 -28.23
C GLY A 158 4.15 2.78 -29.42
N PRO A 159 3.25 3.80 -29.52
CA PRO A 159 3.34 4.82 -30.55
C PRO A 159 4.54 5.73 -30.29
N VAL A 160 5.35 5.92 -31.34
CA VAL A 160 6.56 6.79 -31.32
C VAL A 160 6.46 7.95 -32.30
N PHE A 161 5.59 7.82 -33.31
CA PHE A 161 5.35 8.82 -34.33
C PHE A 161 3.90 8.74 -34.83
N ALA A 162 3.30 9.88 -35.12
CA ALA A 162 2.01 9.92 -35.79
C ALA A 162 1.92 11.14 -36.69
N ARG A 163 1.28 11.00 -37.86
CA ARG A 163 1.04 12.07 -38.82
C ARG A 163 -0.28 11.84 -39.53
N THR A 164 -1.00 12.92 -39.77
CA THR A 164 -2.22 12.91 -40.60
C THR A 164 -1.94 13.61 -41.92
N LEU A 165 -2.33 12.92 -43.00
CA LEU A 165 -2.23 13.41 -44.36
C LEU A 165 -3.59 13.92 -44.80
N SER A 166 -3.61 15.05 -45.47
CA SER A 166 -4.87 15.68 -45.99
C SER A 166 -5.47 14.97 -47.21
N ARG A 167 -4.87 13.85 -47.60
CA ARG A 167 -5.28 13.03 -48.74
C ARG A 167 -5.79 11.70 -48.28
N GLY A 168 -6.90 11.25 -48.83
CA GLY A 168 -7.48 9.94 -48.57
C GLY A 168 -7.84 9.22 -49.85
N VAL A 169 -8.50 8.06 -49.73
CA VAL A 169 -8.83 7.21 -50.85
C VAL A 169 -9.96 7.74 -51.77
N GLY A 170 -10.64 8.83 -51.39
CA GLY A 170 -11.63 9.48 -52.22
C GLY A 170 -11.06 10.09 -53.55
N THR A 171 -9.72 10.17 -53.65
CA THR A 171 -9.03 10.64 -54.84
C THR A 171 -8.48 9.51 -55.70
N LEU A 172 -8.73 8.26 -55.35
CA LEU A 172 -8.24 7.08 -56.07
C LEU A 172 -9.10 6.78 -57.31
N PRO A 173 -8.52 6.20 -58.38
CA PRO A 173 -7.13 5.74 -58.48
C PRO A 173 -6.09 6.83 -58.80
N GLU A 174 -6.50 7.99 -59.35
CA GLU A 174 -5.58 9.02 -59.85
C GLU A 174 -4.68 9.60 -58.76
N GLY A 175 -5.18 9.72 -57.53
CA GLY A 175 -4.43 10.19 -56.37
C GLY A 175 -3.50 9.19 -55.74
N ALA A 176 -3.48 7.92 -56.15
CA ALA A 176 -2.70 6.85 -55.50
C ALA A 176 -1.19 7.14 -55.44
N PRO A 177 -0.53 7.59 -56.54
CA PRO A 177 0.91 7.87 -56.49
C PRO A 177 1.25 9.02 -55.50
N ALA A 178 0.43 10.04 -55.44
CA ALA A 178 0.63 11.16 -54.53
C ALA A 178 0.42 10.73 -53.07
N LEU A 179 -0.59 9.91 -52.80
CA LEU A 179 -0.84 9.37 -51.46
C LEU A 179 0.31 8.47 -51.01
N ALA A 180 0.79 7.57 -51.86
CA ALA A 180 1.93 6.72 -51.59
C ALA A 180 3.21 7.54 -51.30
N ALA A 181 3.45 8.61 -52.07
CA ALA A 181 4.57 9.51 -51.85
C ALA A 181 4.50 10.22 -50.47
N GLU A 182 3.30 10.69 -50.05
CA GLU A 182 3.11 11.32 -48.74
C GLU A 182 3.30 10.32 -47.57
N ILE A 183 2.82 9.07 -47.73
CA ILE A 183 3.03 8.00 -46.77
C ILE A 183 4.53 7.69 -46.67
N ARG A 184 5.21 7.51 -47.82
CA ARG A 184 6.68 7.31 -47.87
C ARG A 184 7.43 8.42 -47.17
N GLN A 185 7.05 9.69 -47.44
CA GLN A 185 7.64 10.86 -46.79
C GLN A 185 7.48 10.82 -45.25
N SER A 186 6.35 10.30 -44.75
CA SER A 186 6.10 10.16 -43.34
C SER A 186 7.00 9.07 -42.70
N ILE A 187 7.23 7.96 -43.40
CA ILE A 187 8.16 6.90 -43.01
C ILE A 187 9.59 7.43 -42.99
N VAL A 188 10.01 8.15 -44.03
CA VAL A 188 11.35 8.77 -44.09
C VAL A 188 11.55 9.80 -42.98
N ALA A 189 10.53 10.60 -42.68
CA ALA A 189 10.59 11.55 -41.57
C ALA A 189 10.77 10.85 -40.21
N TYR A 190 10.14 9.72 -39.98
CA TYR A 190 10.34 8.90 -38.80
C TYR A 190 11.76 8.31 -38.77
N ASN A 191 12.22 7.67 -39.84
CA ASN A 191 13.55 7.07 -39.91
C ASN A 191 14.65 8.08 -39.60
N ALA A 192 14.48 9.33 -40.07
CA ALA A 192 15.42 10.43 -39.78
C ALA A 192 15.48 10.81 -38.29
N LEU A 193 14.42 10.55 -37.53
CA LEU A 193 14.37 10.83 -36.09
C LEU A 193 14.93 9.69 -35.24
N GLU A 194 14.68 8.43 -35.60
CA GLU A 194 14.97 7.25 -34.78
C GLU A 194 16.18 6.46 -35.22
N GLY A 195 16.54 6.54 -36.50
CA GLY A 195 17.63 5.76 -37.06
C GLY A 195 17.30 4.30 -37.42
N ASP A 196 16.13 3.81 -37.04
CA ASP A 196 15.65 2.43 -37.36
C ASP A 196 14.62 2.47 -38.50
N ASP A 197 14.79 1.62 -39.49
CA ASP A 197 13.87 1.54 -40.63
C ASP A 197 12.57 0.83 -40.27
N VAL A 198 11.44 1.33 -40.80
CA VAL A 198 10.14 0.66 -40.69
C VAL A 198 10.20 -0.68 -41.42
N GLN A 199 9.90 -1.76 -40.69
CA GLN A 199 10.05 -3.13 -41.18
C GLN A 199 8.81 -3.68 -41.89
N SER A 200 7.64 -3.17 -41.51
CA SER A 200 6.36 -3.58 -42.12
C SER A 200 5.30 -2.50 -42.00
N VAL A 201 4.35 -2.55 -42.92
CA VAL A 201 3.18 -1.67 -42.96
C VAL A 201 1.92 -2.52 -42.88
N TYR A 202 0.95 -2.06 -42.08
CA TYR A 202 -0.39 -2.63 -42.02
C TYR A 202 -1.40 -1.59 -42.51
N LEU A 203 -2.14 -1.93 -43.57
CA LEU A 203 -3.18 -1.08 -44.10
C LEU A 203 -4.49 -1.27 -43.33
N LEU A 204 -5.07 -0.17 -42.94
CA LEU A 204 -6.32 -0.06 -42.18
C LEU A 204 -7.28 0.89 -42.89
N GLY A 205 -8.49 1.01 -42.38
CA GLY A 205 -9.50 1.88 -42.92
C GLY A 205 -10.25 1.30 -44.12
N GLY A 206 -11.12 2.09 -44.70
CA GLY A 206 -11.93 1.67 -45.85
C GLY A 206 -11.11 1.36 -47.12
N GLY A 207 -9.99 2.04 -47.28
CA GLY A 207 -9.09 1.87 -48.40
C GLY A 207 -8.29 0.59 -48.39
N ALA A 208 -8.09 -0.02 -47.23
CA ALA A 208 -7.39 -1.30 -47.12
C ALA A 208 -8.13 -2.45 -47.82
N ALA A 209 -9.44 -2.33 -48.02
CA ALA A 209 -10.24 -3.33 -48.68
C ALA A 209 -10.23 -3.20 -50.21
N ALA A 210 -9.52 -2.21 -50.78
CA ALA A 210 -9.42 -2.05 -52.23
C ALA A 210 -8.56 -3.15 -52.83
N GLU A 211 -9.03 -3.77 -53.91
CA GLU A 211 -8.32 -4.85 -54.59
C GLU A 211 -6.94 -4.34 -55.06
N GLY A 212 -5.89 -5.10 -54.76
CA GLY A 212 -4.51 -4.75 -55.10
C GLY A 212 -3.86 -3.67 -54.25
N ALA A 213 -4.54 -3.09 -53.25
CA ALA A 213 -4.00 -2.04 -52.38
C ALA A 213 -2.69 -2.49 -51.70
N GLU A 214 -2.68 -3.65 -51.10
CA GLU A 214 -1.49 -4.16 -50.41
C GLU A 214 -0.28 -4.30 -51.36
N ALA A 215 -0.47 -4.86 -52.51
CA ALA A 215 0.60 -5.02 -53.52
C ALA A 215 1.08 -3.66 -54.05
N TYR A 216 0.17 -2.76 -54.30
CA TYR A 216 0.49 -1.41 -54.78
C TYR A 216 1.30 -0.62 -53.74
N PHE A 217 0.85 -0.58 -52.51
CA PHE A 217 1.56 0.17 -51.46
C PHE A 217 2.86 -0.52 -51.08
N ALA A 218 2.95 -1.85 -51.07
CA ALA A 218 4.23 -2.54 -50.87
C ALA A 218 5.28 -2.16 -51.92
N TYR A 219 4.86 -2.09 -53.20
CA TYR A 219 5.75 -1.67 -54.27
C TYR A 219 6.16 -0.20 -54.16
N GLU A 220 5.20 0.70 -53.96
CA GLU A 220 5.44 2.13 -53.88
C GLU A 220 6.23 2.57 -52.62
N LEU A 221 6.00 1.94 -51.49
CA LEU A 221 6.68 2.29 -50.26
C LEU A 221 8.06 1.64 -50.15
N GLY A 222 8.30 0.54 -50.89
CA GLY A 222 9.50 -0.26 -50.73
C GLY A 222 9.61 -0.98 -49.35
N VAL A 223 8.49 -1.13 -48.64
CA VAL A 223 8.36 -1.80 -47.34
C VAL A 223 7.27 -2.84 -47.44
N PRO A 224 7.47 -4.06 -46.90
CA PRO A 224 6.45 -5.10 -46.93
C PRO A 224 5.13 -4.64 -46.31
N VAL A 225 4.04 -4.80 -47.04
CA VAL A 225 2.69 -4.64 -46.49
C VAL A 225 2.21 -6.02 -46.03
N GLN A 226 1.86 -6.09 -44.73
CA GLN A 226 1.40 -7.32 -44.10
C GLN A 226 -0.12 -7.32 -43.95
N PRO A 227 -0.80 -8.46 -44.05
CA PRO A 227 -2.19 -8.57 -43.69
C PRO A 227 -2.37 -8.30 -42.21
N PHE A 228 -3.50 -7.66 -41.85
CA PHE A 228 -3.76 -7.35 -40.44
C PHE A 228 -3.89 -8.64 -39.62
N PRO A 229 -3.20 -8.73 -38.45
CA PRO A 229 -3.17 -9.97 -37.68
C PRO A 229 -4.53 -10.29 -37.06
N ALA A 230 -4.71 -11.56 -36.67
CA ALA A 230 -5.90 -12.00 -35.97
C ALA A 230 -6.02 -11.31 -34.59
N LEU A 231 -7.24 -11.03 -34.17
CA LEU A 231 -7.52 -10.42 -32.86
C LEU A 231 -7.47 -11.49 -31.77
N ALA A 232 -6.68 -11.28 -30.74
CA ALA A 232 -6.62 -12.11 -29.53
C ALA A 232 -7.77 -11.72 -28.58
N MET A 233 -8.99 -12.08 -28.91
CA MET A 233 -10.18 -11.84 -28.10
C MET A 233 -10.86 -13.18 -27.78
N THR A 234 -11.37 -13.32 -26.56
CA THR A 234 -11.93 -14.58 -26.04
C THR A 234 -13.10 -15.12 -26.88
N ASN A 235 -13.83 -14.25 -27.54
CA ASN A 235 -14.99 -14.59 -28.37
C ASN A 235 -14.81 -14.32 -29.87
N ALA A 236 -13.61 -13.87 -30.28
CA ALA A 236 -13.26 -13.79 -31.70
C ALA A 236 -12.70 -15.15 -32.09
N GLY A 237 -13.22 -15.75 -33.16
CA GLY A 237 -12.64 -16.96 -33.74
C GLY A 237 -11.18 -16.71 -34.13
N THR A 238 -10.43 -17.78 -34.31
CA THR A 238 -9.02 -17.71 -34.76
C THR A 238 -8.87 -17.34 -36.25
N GLU A 239 -9.99 -17.18 -36.94
CA GLU A 239 -9.97 -16.81 -38.37
C GLU A 239 -9.80 -15.30 -38.54
N PRO A 240 -9.02 -14.87 -39.53
CA PRO A 240 -8.92 -13.44 -39.87
C PRO A 240 -10.30 -12.91 -40.24
N MET A 241 -10.72 -11.88 -39.50
CA MET A 241 -11.98 -11.19 -39.82
C MET A 241 -11.71 -10.16 -40.92
N PRO A 242 -12.17 -10.36 -42.17
CA PRO A 242 -11.81 -9.52 -43.31
C PRO A 242 -12.27 -8.05 -43.16
N HIS A 243 -13.21 -7.82 -42.27
CA HIS A 243 -13.74 -6.47 -42.01
C HIS A 243 -13.02 -5.70 -40.91
N VAL A 244 -12.14 -6.36 -40.12
CA VAL A 244 -11.42 -5.71 -39.01
C VAL A 244 -10.63 -4.50 -39.45
N PRO A 245 -9.83 -4.54 -40.53
CA PRO A 245 -9.08 -3.38 -40.99
C PRO A 245 -9.98 -2.15 -41.25
N ARG A 246 -11.16 -2.34 -41.80
CA ARG A 246 -12.12 -1.28 -42.09
C ARG A 246 -12.65 -0.59 -40.83
N PHE A 247 -12.78 -1.33 -39.72
CA PHE A 247 -13.29 -0.81 -38.43
C PHE A 247 -12.18 -0.62 -37.41
N ALA A 248 -10.93 -0.72 -37.79
CA ALA A 248 -9.77 -0.71 -36.90
C ALA A 248 -9.77 0.49 -35.94
N LYS A 249 -10.09 1.70 -36.45
CA LYS A 249 -10.15 2.89 -35.60
C LYS A 249 -11.27 2.84 -34.55
N ALA A 250 -12.43 2.32 -34.92
CA ALA A 250 -13.55 2.17 -33.98
C ALA A 250 -13.23 1.11 -32.90
N ILE A 251 -12.58 0.02 -33.31
CA ILE A 251 -12.11 -1.02 -32.39
C ILE A 251 -11.05 -0.46 -31.46
N ALA A 252 -10.08 0.30 -31.98
CA ALA A 252 -9.06 0.96 -31.18
C ALA A 252 -9.63 1.94 -30.16
N LEU A 253 -10.67 2.68 -30.52
CA LEU A 253 -11.41 3.56 -29.60
C LEU A 253 -12.08 2.76 -28.48
N ALA A 254 -12.74 1.65 -28.81
CA ALA A 254 -13.39 0.80 -27.82
C ALA A 254 -12.37 0.22 -26.81
N VAL A 255 -11.19 -0.21 -27.28
CA VAL A 255 -10.10 -0.64 -26.42
C VAL A 255 -9.62 0.50 -25.49
N GLY A 256 -9.50 1.72 -26.03
CA GLY A 256 -9.19 2.92 -25.26
C GLY A 256 -10.25 3.22 -24.19
N ALA A 257 -11.53 3.09 -24.53
CA ALA A 257 -12.65 3.28 -23.59
C ALA A 257 -12.60 2.30 -22.42
N ALA A 258 -12.13 1.07 -22.66
CA ALA A 258 -11.91 0.06 -21.60
C ALA A 258 -10.70 0.36 -20.69
N GLY A 259 -10.03 1.50 -20.84
CA GLY A 259 -8.90 1.91 -20.00
C GLY A 259 -7.58 1.20 -20.27
N ARG A 260 -7.50 0.42 -21.36
CA ARG A 260 -6.31 -0.37 -21.74
C ARG A 260 -5.50 0.26 -22.88
N GLY A 261 -5.83 1.49 -23.26
CA GLY A 261 -5.25 2.15 -24.44
C GLY A 261 -3.82 2.64 -24.25
N HIS A 262 -3.14 2.75 -25.41
CA HIS A 262 -1.82 3.36 -25.54
C HIS A 262 -1.88 4.78 -26.11
N ASP A 263 -3.06 5.27 -26.44
CA ASP A 263 -3.33 6.61 -26.98
C ASP A 263 -3.35 7.69 -25.88
N ILE A 264 -3.51 8.92 -26.32
CA ILE A 264 -3.62 10.09 -25.45
C ILE A 264 -5.08 10.49 -25.32
N ASP A 265 -5.56 10.61 -24.09
CA ASP A 265 -6.88 11.12 -23.80
C ASP A 265 -6.83 12.65 -23.71
N LEU A 266 -7.62 13.31 -24.54
CA LEU A 266 -7.76 14.77 -24.58
C LEU A 266 -8.91 15.27 -23.70
N ARG A 267 -9.60 14.39 -22.98
CA ARG A 267 -10.65 14.80 -22.05
C ARG A 267 -10.09 15.07 -20.66
N ARG A 268 -9.28 16.14 -20.57
CA ARG A 268 -8.53 16.55 -19.37
C ARG A 268 -8.82 18.00 -18.98
N GLY A 269 -8.41 18.39 -17.78
CA GLY A 269 -8.55 19.76 -17.27
C GLY A 269 -10.01 20.23 -17.30
N GLN A 270 -10.26 21.34 -18.00
CA GLN A 270 -11.59 21.92 -18.15
C GLN A 270 -12.60 21.00 -18.87
N LEU A 271 -12.10 20.02 -19.65
CA LEU A 271 -12.90 19.08 -20.42
C LEU A 271 -13.05 17.73 -19.72
N SER A 272 -12.54 17.59 -18.49
CA SER A 272 -12.59 16.31 -17.78
C SER A 272 -14.03 15.80 -17.64
N PHE A 273 -14.20 14.50 -17.89
CA PHE A 273 -15.51 13.87 -17.73
C PHE A 273 -15.89 13.81 -16.25
N GLN A 274 -16.84 14.61 -15.87
CA GLN A 274 -17.46 14.48 -14.55
C GLN A 274 -18.51 13.37 -14.66
N ARG A 275 -18.15 12.17 -14.24
CA ARG A 275 -19.14 11.12 -14.00
C ARG A 275 -20.13 11.67 -12.98
N GLY A 276 -21.24 12.22 -13.47
CA GLY A 276 -22.32 12.67 -12.60
C GLY A 276 -22.72 11.52 -11.68
N PHE A 277 -23.20 11.83 -10.48
CA PHE A 277 -23.68 10.87 -9.49
C PHE A 277 -24.78 9.91 -10.00
N GLY A 278 -25.06 9.84 -11.30
CA GLY A 278 -26.04 8.96 -11.92
C GLY A 278 -25.80 7.48 -11.61
N VAL A 279 -24.57 7.01 -11.76
CA VAL A 279 -24.19 5.61 -11.42
C VAL A 279 -24.33 5.35 -9.92
N LEU A 280 -24.07 6.38 -9.11
CA LEU A 280 -24.23 6.28 -7.65
C LEU A 280 -25.73 6.23 -7.29
N LYS A 281 -26.60 6.95 -8.00
CA LYS A 281 -28.06 6.89 -7.82
C LYS A 281 -28.63 5.53 -8.22
N GLU A 282 -28.15 4.97 -9.30
CA GLU A 282 -28.60 3.66 -9.79
C GLU A 282 -28.16 2.52 -8.85
N LYS A 283 -26.96 2.59 -8.31
CA LYS A 283 -26.41 1.60 -7.35
C LYS A 283 -26.65 1.98 -5.88
N ALA A 284 -27.26 3.12 -5.61
CA ALA A 284 -27.56 3.60 -4.26
C ALA A 284 -28.31 2.58 -3.39
N PRO A 285 -29.38 1.90 -3.84
CA PRO A 285 -30.08 0.92 -3.01
C PRO A 285 -29.18 -0.26 -2.61
N ILE A 286 -28.29 -0.69 -3.50
CA ILE A 286 -27.33 -1.78 -3.20
C ILE A 286 -26.29 -1.31 -2.21
N LEU A 287 -25.75 -0.09 -2.38
CA LEU A 287 -24.77 0.50 -1.46
C LEU A 287 -25.36 0.75 -0.07
N VAL A 288 -26.61 1.24 -0.02
CA VAL A 288 -27.33 1.44 1.26
C VAL A 288 -27.59 0.10 1.93
N GLY A 289 -28.00 -0.93 1.18
CA GLY A 289 -28.19 -2.28 1.70
C GLY A 289 -26.90 -2.89 2.26
N LEU A 290 -25.80 -2.77 1.53
CA LEU A 290 -24.47 -3.24 1.96
C LEU A 290 -23.97 -2.47 3.19
N GLY A 291 -24.10 -1.14 3.18
CA GLY A 291 -23.78 -0.29 4.31
C GLY A 291 -24.60 -0.62 5.56
N GLY A 292 -25.91 -0.87 5.37
CA GLY A 292 -26.80 -1.35 6.43
C GLY A 292 -26.38 -2.69 7.02
N ALA A 293 -26.02 -3.65 6.17
CA ALA A 293 -25.55 -4.96 6.60
C ALA A 293 -24.24 -4.87 7.41
N VAL A 294 -23.28 -4.04 6.96
CA VAL A 294 -22.04 -3.77 7.69
C VAL A 294 -22.32 -3.13 9.05
N LEU A 295 -23.22 -2.15 9.08
CA LEU A 295 -23.60 -1.46 10.32
C LEU A 295 -24.27 -2.40 11.33
N VAL A 296 -25.20 -3.26 10.88
CA VAL A 296 -25.82 -4.27 11.72
C VAL A 296 -24.80 -5.28 12.24
N SER A 297 -23.89 -5.74 11.38
CA SER A 297 -22.79 -6.64 11.78
C SER A 297 -21.87 -6.00 12.82
N PHE A 298 -21.54 -4.73 12.64
CA PHE A 298 -20.74 -3.98 13.60
C PHE A 298 -21.45 -3.82 14.96
N LEU A 299 -22.73 -3.44 14.95
CA LEU A 299 -23.52 -3.33 16.17
C LEU A 299 -23.64 -4.67 16.89
N PHE A 300 -23.82 -5.76 16.14
CA PHE A 300 -23.87 -7.10 16.70
C PHE A 300 -22.52 -7.51 17.31
N ALA A 301 -21.41 -7.19 16.67
CA ALA A 301 -20.07 -7.46 17.20
C ALA A 301 -19.82 -6.70 18.51
N VAL A 302 -20.12 -5.40 18.54
CA VAL A 302 -20.02 -4.57 19.76
C VAL A 302 -20.92 -5.12 20.87
N TRP A 303 -22.17 -5.49 20.54
CA TRP A 303 -23.07 -6.07 21.53
C TRP A 303 -22.57 -7.42 22.08
N ALA A 304 -22.02 -8.27 21.22
CA ALA A 304 -21.46 -9.55 21.63
C ALA A 304 -20.25 -9.37 22.53
N GLU A 305 -19.38 -8.40 22.21
CA GLU A 305 -18.20 -8.08 23.02
C GLU A 305 -18.56 -7.50 24.38
N LEU A 306 -19.51 -6.56 24.43
CA LEU A 306 -20.03 -6.03 25.70
C LEU A 306 -20.66 -7.12 26.58
N ARG A 307 -21.37 -8.06 25.96
CA ARG A 307 -21.97 -9.20 26.68
C ARG A 307 -20.91 -10.18 27.17
N ALA A 308 -19.85 -10.41 26.41
CA ALA A 308 -18.73 -11.25 26.84
C ALA A 308 -17.97 -10.62 28.03
N LEU A 309 -17.69 -9.32 27.93
CA LEU A 309 -17.04 -8.55 28.99
C LEU A 309 -17.86 -8.53 30.28
N GLY A 310 -19.19 -8.39 30.18
CA GLY A 310 -20.09 -8.48 31.33
C GLY A 310 -19.95 -9.83 32.06
N LYS A 311 -19.93 -10.94 31.32
CA LYS A 311 -19.74 -12.27 31.92
C LYS A 311 -18.36 -12.46 32.57
N GLU A 312 -17.31 -11.89 31.96
CA GLU A 312 -15.96 -11.94 32.53
C GLU A 312 -15.89 -11.13 33.85
N LEU A 313 -16.57 -9.98 33.91
CA LEU A 313 -16.68 -9.18 35.13
C LEU A 313 -17.45 -9.93 36.23
N ASP A 314 -18.59 -10.56 35.90
CA ASP A 314 -19.36 -11.35 36.85
C ASP A 314 -18.52 -12.53 37.39
N PHE A 315 -17.78 -13.21 36.51
CA PHE A 315 -16.89 -14.29 36.90
C PHE A 315 -15.74 -13.81 37.80
N ALA A 316 -15.10 -12.69 37.43
CA ALA A 316 -14.03 -12.11 38.24
C ALA A 316 -14.53 -11.64 39.62
N ALA A 317 -15.72 -11.06 39.69
CA ALA A 317 -16.34 -10.66 40.95
C ALA A 317 -16.66 -11.88 41.84
N ALA A 318 -17.20 -12.94 41.26
CA ALA A 318 -17.48 -14.19 42.00
C ALA A 318 -16.18 -14.88 42.49
N ASP A 319 -15.13 -14.84 41.69
CA ASP A 319 -13.83 -15.42 42.06
C ASP A 319 -13.14 -14.57 43.17
N LEU A 320 -13.24 -13.23 43.04
CA LEU A 320 -12.78 -12.32 44.10
C LEU A 320 -13.50 -12.57 45.43
N GLY A 321 -14.83 -12.75 45.41
CA GLY A 321 -15.62 -13.07 46.60
C GLY A 321 -15.19 -14.40 47.26
N ARG A 322 -14.83 -15.40 46.42
CA ARG A 322 -14.32 -16.69 46.94
C ARG A 322 -12.95 -16.55 47.60
N VAL A 323 -12.03 -15.85 46.89
CA VAL A 323 -10.66 -15.64 47.39
C VAL A 323 -10.65 -14.82 48.67
N THR A 324 -11.47 -13.80 48.77
CA THR A 324 -11.59 -12.96 49.99
C THR A 324 -12.18 -13.73 51.16
N LEU A 325 -13.17 -14.59 50.91
CA LEU A 325 -13.70 -15.48 51.94
C LEU A 325 -12.66 -16.45 52.46
N ASP A 326 -11.93 -17.10 51.56
CA ASP A 326 -10.91 -18.11 51.94
C ASP A 326 -9.71 -17.45 52.65
N SER A 327 -9.34 -16.23 52.30
CA SER A 327 -8.15 -15.55 52.81
C SER A 327 -8.43 -14.70 54.05
N PHE A 328 -9.57 -14.07 54.12
CA PHE A 328 -9.90 -13.05 55.16
C PHE A 328 -11.16 -13.38 55.96
N GLY A 329 -11.91 -14.43 55.58
CA GLY A 329 -13.15 -14.82 56.24
C GLY A 329 -14.36 -13.92 55.92
N GLU A 330 -14.21 -12.94 55.04
CA GLU A 330 -15.24 -12.02 54.57
C GLU A 330 -15.36 -12.05 53.07
N THR A 331 -16.61 -12.05 52.56
CA THR A 331 -16.87 -12.03 51.12
C THR A 331 -17.04 -10.61 50.62
N THR A 332 -16.29 -10.22 49.59
CA THR A 332 -16.52 -8.98 48.86
C THR A 332 -16.31 -9.17 47.37
N ASP A 333 -17.20 -8.61 46.58
CA ASP A 333 -17.16 -8.56 45.12
C ASP A 333 -16.60 -7.19 44.62
N ASP A 334 -16.39 -6.24 45.54
CA ASP A 334 -15.80 -4.93 45.26
C ASP A 334 -14.28 -4.97 45.35
N PRO A 335 -13.52 -4.70 44.25
CA PRO A 335 -12.06 -4.63 44.26
C PRO A 335 -11.48 -3.61 45.23
N ALA A 336 -12.21 -2.51 45.52
CA ALA A 336 -11.75 -1.50 46.49
C ALA A 336 -11.81 -2.04 47.90
N ALA A 337 -12.90 -2.70 48.28
CA ALA A 337 -13.07 -3.30 49.59
C ALA A 337 -12.08 -4.50 49.77
N ALA A 338 -11.82 -5.27 48.76
CA ALA A 338 -10.80 -6.33 48.79
C ALA A 338 -9.38 -5.80 49.04
N ARG A 339 -9.05 -4.63 48.48
CA ARG A 339 -7.77 -3.96 48.75
C ARG A 339 -7.67 -3.48 50.18
N GLU A 340 -8.76 -2.95 50.74
CA GLU A 340 -8.80 -2.50 52.13
C GLU A 340 -8.60 -3.66 53.12
N LEU A 341 -9.26 -4.82 52.86
CA LEU A 341 -9.01 -6.07 53.63
C LEU A 341 -7.58 -6.52 53.56
N LEU A 342 -6.97 -6.45 52.40
CA LEU A 342 -5.56 -6.83 52.19
C LEU A 342 -4.63 -5.88 52.95
N GLU A 343 -4.89 -4.56 52.94
CA GLU A 343 -4.11 -3.57 53.70
C GLU A 343 -4.27 -3.74 55.21
N GLN A 344 -5.46 -4.08 55.68
CA GLN A 344 -5.72 -4.37 57.10
C GLN A 344 -4.97 -5.62 57.55
N ALA A 345 -5.04 -6.72 56.75
CA ALA A 345 -4.30 -7.95 57.04
C ALA A 345 -2.78 -7.74 57.03
N LYS A 346 -2.27 -6.93 56.11
CA LYS A 346 -0.86 -6.56 56.03
C LYS A 346 -0.41 -5.75 57.28
N ASN A 347 -1.23 -4.77 57.66
CA ASN A 347 -0.93 -3.99 58.87
C ASN A 347 -1.00 -4.81 60.16
N GLN A 348 -1.90 -5.81 60.22
CA GLN A 348 -1.91 -6.76 61.35
C GLN A 348 -0.65 -7.65 61.37
N ALA A 349 -0.21 -8.17 60.23
CA ALA A 349 1.00 -8.98 60.12
C ALA A 349 2.27 -8.14 60.39
N GLU A 350 2.27 -6.86 60.09
CA GLU A 350 3.40 -5.94 60.36
C GLU A 350 3.50 -5.58 61.83
N ASN A 351 2.37 -5.63 62.59
CA ASN A 351 2.30 -5.41 64.02
C ASN A 351 2.39 -6.72 64.86
N ASP A 352 2.56 -7.88 64.24
CA ASP A 352 2.76 -9.15 64.93
C ASP A 352 4.10 -9.10 65.69
N PRO A 353 4.08 -9.24 67.01
CA PRO A 353 5.31 -9.18 67.83
C PRO A 353 6.21 -10.44 67.63
N MET A 354 5.73 -11.45 66.94
CA MET A 354 6.56 -12.65 66.69
C MET A 354 7.57 -12.41 65.56
N PRO A 355 8.85 -12.67 65.76
CA PRO A 355 9.84 -12.60 64.71
C PRO A 355 9.57 -13.63 63.64
N ARG A 356 9.76 -13.29 62.36
CA ARG A 356 9.59 -14.21 61.21
C ARG A 356 10.56 -15.39 61.21
N MET A 357 11.67 -15.28 61.87
CA MET A 357 12.58 -16.39 62.22
C MET A 357 12.51 -16.63 63.73
N ASP A 358 12.12 -17.82 64.12
CA ASP A 358 12.16 -18.23 65.52
C ASP A 358 13.55 -18.78 65.92
N ALA A 359 13.73 -19.11 67.23
CA ALA A 359 14.98 -19.59 67.70
C ALA A 359 15.37 -20.97 67.10
N PHE A 360 14.37 -21.73 66.63
CA PHE A 360 14.59 -23.00 65.95
C PHE A 360 15.14 -22.81 64.56
N ASP A 361 14.55 -21.85 63.81
CA ASP A 361 15.03 -21.48 62.47
C ASP A 361 16.47 -20.99 62.52
N VAL A 362 16.81 -20.14 63.51
CA VAL A 362 18.19 -19.66 63.73
C VAL A 362 19.12 -20.82 63.99
N MET A 363 18.69 -21.81 64.77
CA MET A 363 19.54 -23.00 65.13
C MET A 363 19.77 -23.89 63.90
N VAL A 364 18.74 -24.07 63.04
CA VAL A 364 18.84 -24.83 61.79
C VAL A 364 19.82 -24.16 60.84
N GLU A 365 19.64 -22.84 60.60
CA GLU A 365 20.54 -22.07 59.73
C GLU A 365 21.96 -22.03 60.24
N LEU A 366 22.15 -21.90 61.51
CA LEU A 366 23.46 -22.01 62.17
C LEU A 366 24.10 -23.35 61.90
N SER A 367 23.35 -24.45 62.07
CA SER A 367 23.82 -25.80 61.81
C SER A 367 24.24 -26.04 60.39
N ASN A 368 23.51 -25.42 59.44
CA ASN A 368 23.82 -25.52 58.03
C ASN A 368 25.03 -24.65 57.62
N ALA A 369 25.25 -23.50 58.27
CA ALA A 369 26.33 -22.58 57.96
C ALA A 369 27.72 -23.06 58.46
N ILE A 370 27.77 -23.83 59.53
CA ILE A 370 29.02 -24.27 60.11
C ILE A 370 29.54 -25.53 59.39
N PRO A 371 30.77 -25.53 58.88
CA PRO A 371 31.37 -26.72 58.26
C PRO A 371 31.51 -27.90 59.22
N THR A 372 31.26 -29.09 58.72
CA THR A 372 31.39 -30.37 59.52
C THR A 372 32.78 -30.66 60.07
N THR A 373 33.78 -29.88 59.61
CA THR A 373 35.17 -29.95 60.09
C THR A 373 35.39 -29.29 61.45
N VAL A 374 34.46 -28.45 61.88
CA VAL A 374 34.49 -27.70 63.13
C VAL A 374 33.60 -28.41 64.18
N THR A 375 34.23 -28.91 65.28
CA THR A 375 33.47 -29.45 66.40
C THR A 375 32.93 -28.25 67.19
N HIS A 376 31.63 -28.04 67.11
CA HIS A 376 30.94 -26.94 67.73
C HIS A 376 29.77 -27.46 68.56
N ASP A 377 29.79 -27.20 69.86
CA ASP A 377 28.71 -27.56 70.77
C ASP A 377 28.04 -26.25 71.26
N ILE A 378 26.75 -26.09 70.98
CA ILE A 378 25.97 -24.98 71.55
C ILE A 378 25.46 -25.39 72.92
N GLU A 379 25.78 -24.59 73.91
CA GLU A 379 25.29 -24.79 75.27
C GLU A 379 24.00 -24.00 75.57
N GLU A 380 23.88 -22.84 75.02
CA GLU A 380 22.74 -21.95 75.23
C GLU A 380 22.49 -21.07 74.00
N LEU A 381 21.22 -20.97 73.58
CA LEU A 381 20.76 -20.06 72.58
C LEU A 381 19.60 -19.26 73.17
N ASP A 382 19.77 -17.95 73.26
CA ASP A 382 18.73 -17.02 73.73
C ASP A 382 18.41 -16.10 72.57
N MET A 383 17.11 -15.91 72.32
CA MET A 383 16.60 -14.98 71.25
C MET A 383 15.53 -14.10 71.86
N GLN A 384 15.81 -12.81 71.90
CA GLN A 384 14.84 -11.77 72.33
C GLN A 384 14.69 -10.65 71.35
N ARG A 385 13.49 -10.51 70.79
CA ARG A 385 13.16 -9.45 69.82
C ARG A 385 14.11 -9.33 68.62
N GLY A 386 14.57 -10.51 68.11
CA GLY A 386 15.47 -10.55 66.96
C GLY A 386 16.95 -10.38 67.32
N HIS A 387 17.29 -10.13 68.60
CA HIS A 387 18.66 -10.22 69.11
C HIS A 387 18.95 -11.63 69.55
N VAL A 388 19.98 -12.23 69.01
CA VAL A 388 20.37 -13.61 69.26
C VAL A 388 21.70 -13.61 69.99
N ARG A 389 21.73 -14.36 71.09
CA ARG A 389 22.96 -14.67 71.88
C ARG A 389 23.19 -16.15 71.96
N ILE A 390 24.34 -16.60 71.47
CA ILE A 390 24.74 -17.98 71.47
C ILE A 390 25.96 -18.16 72.36
N SER A 391 25.88 -19.11 73.26
CA SER A 391 27.03 -19.57 74.06
C SER A 391 27.40 -20.98 73.61
N GLY A 392 28.63 -21.15 73.15
CA GLY A 392 29.10 -22.45 72.66
C GLY A 392 30.54 -22.71 72.95
N VAL A 393 30.93 -23.96 72.71
CA VAL A 393 32.27 -24.47 72.96
C VAL A 393 32.86 -24.99 71.66
N VAL A 394 34.08 -24.58 71.32
CA VAL A 394 34.84 -24.98 70.14
C VAL A 394 36.23 -25.49 70.52
N SER A 395 36.91 -26.09 69.55
CA SER A 395 38.26 -26.68 69.80
C SER A 395 39.35 -25.60 69.87
N SER A 396 39.23 -24.50 69.12
CA SER A 396 40.26 -23.45 69.10
C SER A 396 39.63 -22.04 68.91
N THR A 397 40.43 -20.99 69.18
CA THR A 397 40.04 -19.61 68.94
C THR A 397 39.82 -19.35 67.46
N ALA A 398 40.53 -20.05 66.57
CA ALA A 398 40.37 -19.98 65.16
C ALA A 398 39.00 -20.50 64.72
N ASP A 399 38.50 -21.55 65.32
CA ASP A 399 37.17 -22.14 65.06
C ASP A 399 36.06 -21.19 65.50
N ALA A 400 36.23 -20.50 66.64
CA ALA A 400 35.27 -19.47 67.06
C ALA A 400 35.16 -18.31 66.07
N SER A 401 36.30 -17.90 65.52
CA SER A 401 36.31 -16.85 64.47
C SER A 401 35.64 -17.30 63.15
N LEU A 402 35.90 -18.58 62.78
CA LEU A 402 35.33 -19.19 61.56
C LEU A 402 33.79 -19.30 61.69
N VAL A 403 33.29 -19.70 62.89
CA VAL A 403 31.84 -19.69 63.15
C VAL A 403 31.24 -18.30 63.02
N LYS A 404 31.87 -17.26 63.54
CA LYS A 404 31.42 -15.85 63.34
C LYS A 404 31.39 -15.46 61.87
N ASP A 405 32.47 -15.75 61.12
CA ASP A 405 32.61 -15.37 59.75
C ASP A 405 31.54 -16.07 58.89
N LYS A 406 31.27 -17.36 59.15
CA LYS A 406 30.22 -18.10 58.47
C LYS A 406 28.81 -17.60 58.76
N ILE A 407 28.56 -17.19 59.98
CA ILE A 407 27.29 -16.57 60.36
C ILE A 407 27.17 -15.19 59.71
N SER A 408 28.24 -14.42 59.56
CA SER A 408 28.24 -13.12 58.89
C SER A 408 27.93 -13.20 57.40
N GLU A 409 28.17 -14.34 56.76
CA GLU A 409 27.83 -14.60 55.35
C GLU A 409 26.31 -14.80 55.16
N HIS A 410 25.53 -15.05 56.22
CA HIS A 410 24.09 -15.28 56.10
C HIS A 410 23.33 -13.96 55.92
N ARG A 411 22.45 -13.89 54.92
CA ARG A 411 21.75 -12.66 54.47
C ARG A 411 20.88 -11.98 55.55
N CYS A 412 20.45 -12.72 56.58
CA CYS A 412 19.60 -12.19 57.66
C CYS A 412 20.37 -11.84 58.93
N THR A 413 21.68 -12.05 58.98
CA THR A 413 22.51 -11.79 60.15
C THR A 413 23.19 -10.45 60.04
N ASN A 414 23.01 -9.61 61.04
CA ASN A 414 23.62 -8.29 61.12
C ASN A 414 24.52 -8.18 62.35
N ASP A 415 25.67 -7.54 62.15
CA ASP A 415 26.67 -7.15 63.17
C ASP A 415 27.06 -8.27 64.17
N PRO A 416 27.55 -9.46 63.68
CA PRO A 416 27.94 -10.56 64.55
C PRO A 416 29.19 -10.17 65.36
N LYS A 417 29.10 -10.24 66.67
CA LYS A 417 30.17 -9.90 67.61
C LYS A 417 30.49 -11.11 68.46
N ILE A 418 31.77 -11.44 68.53
CA ILE A 418 32.25 -12.40 69.50
C ILE A 418 32.64 -11.69 70.81
N GLY A 419 32.07 -12.16 71.90
CA GLY A 419 32.45 -11.76 73.22
C GLY A 419 33.77 -12.37 73.72
N LYS A 420 34.04 -12.31 75.01
CA LYS A 420 35.27 -12.80 75.57
C LYS A 420 35.34 -14.34 75.42
N ILE A 421 36.40 -14.81 74.81
CA ILE A 421 36.73 -16.29 74.76
C ILE A 421 37.43 -16.66 75.99
N THR A 422 36.97 -17.77 76.62
CA THR A 422 37.54 -18.29 77.88
C THR A 422 37.85 -19.79 77.74
N GLN A 423 38.92 -20.24 78.32
CA GLN A 423 39.25 -21.67 78.31
C GLN A 423 38.32 -22.41 79.27
N VAL A 424 37.80 -23.58 78.85
CA VAL A 424 37.01 -24.46 79.73
C VAL A 424 37.88 -25.12 80.74
N VAL A 425 37.50 -25.10 82.04
CA VAL A 425 38.27 -25.64 83.13
C VAL A 425 38.48 -27.16 82.93
N ASN A 426 39.71 -27.62 83.00
CA ASN A 426 40.17 -29.02 82.78
C ASN A 426 39.95 -29.52 81.29
N SER A 427 39.86 -28.66 80.32
CA SER A 427 39.73 -29.03 78.90
C SER A 427 40.62 -28.13 77.99
N SER A 428 41.05 -28.66 76.85
CA SER A 428 41.72 -27.87 75.80
C SER A 428 40.73 -27.04 74.98
N ARG A 429 39.42 -27.17 75.24
CA ARG A 429 38.35 -26.52 74.48
C ARG A 429 38.09 -25.07 74.98
N GLN A 430 37.54 -24.22 74.12
CA GLN A 430 37.31 -22.82 74.41
C GLN A 430 35.83 -22.50 74.36
N LYS A 431 35.33 -21.77 75.34
CA LYS A 431 33.97 -21.24 75.38
C LYS A 431 33.93 -19.82 74.82
N TYR A 432 33.00 -19.57 73.94
CA TYR A 432 32.77 -18.27 73.37
C TYR A 432 31.31 -17.88 73.52
N VAL A 433 31.03 -16.56 73.34
CA VAL A 433 29.67 -15.98 73.24
C VAL A 433 29.63 -15.25 71.98
N LEU A 434 28.62 -15.51 71.15
CA LEU A 434 28.35 -14.80 69.88
C LEU A 434 27.01 -14.06 70.00
N GLU A 435 27.00 -12.79 69.65
CA GLU A 435 25.81 -11.96 69.67
C GLU A 435 25.63 -11.38 68.28
N PHE A 436 24.38 -11.38 67.75
CA PHE A 436 24.04 -10.80 66.47
C PHE A 436 22.53 -10.51 66.40
N ASP A 437 22.15 -9.56 65.49
CA ASP A 437 20.76 -9.25 65.22
C ASP A 437 20.28 -9.97 63.98
N VAL A 438 19.09 -10.57 64.03
CA VAL A 438 18.41 -11.22 62.90
C VAL A 438 17.47 -10.20 62.25
N LYS A 439 17.83 -9.72 61.05
CA LYS A 439 17.03 -8.84 60.21
C LYS A 439 17.21 -9.23 58.76
N CYS A 440 16.19 -9.82 58.13
CA CYS A 440 16.23 -10.17 56.74
C CYS A 440 16.06 -8.94 55.84
N PRO A 441 16.72 -8.85 54.65
CA PRO A 441 16.63 -7.71 53.72
C PRO A 441 15.19 -7.37 53.28
N GLU A 442 14.30 -8.34 53.31
CA GLU A 442 12.88 -8.16 53.02
C GLU A 442 12.16 -7.32 54.09
N ASP A 443 12.68 -7.26 55.29
CA ASP A 443 12.17 -6.41 56.36
C ASP A 443 12.63 -4.95 56.28
N ALA A 444 13.65 -4.66 55.48
CA ALA A 444 14.19 -3.31 55.26
C ALA A 444 13.41 -2.50 54.19
N GLY A 445 12.49 -3.09 53.43
CA GLY A 445 11.66 -2.50 52.39
C GLY A 445 10.46 -1.68 52.93
N ALA A 446 10.12 -1.82 54.20
CA ALA A 446 8.93 -1.24 54.81
C ALA A 446 9.14 0.16 55.48
N LYS A 447 10.09 0.99 55.00
CA LYS A 447 10.18 2.40 55.44
C LYS A 447 9.28 3.30 54.62
N LYS A 448 8.22 3.79 55.27
CA LYS A 448 7.25 4.81 54.91
C LYS A 448 7.78 5.82 53.88
N LYS A 449 7.11 5.90 52.70
CA LYS A 449 7.01 7.14 51.93
C LYS A 449 5.70 7.88 52.34
N PRO A 450 5.75 9.14 52.63
CA PRO A 450 4.54 9.90 53.04
C PRO A 450 3.65 10.08 51.82
N ALA A 451 2.35 9.96 52.05
CA ALA A 451 1.30 10.30 51.12
C ALA A 451 1.33 11.79 50.77
N THR A 452 1.53 12.12 49.51
CA THR A 452 1.14 13.40 48.93
C THR A 452 0.29 13.10 47.73
N GLY A 453 -1.00 13.46 47.85
CA GLY A 453 -1.92 13.46 46.74
C GLY A 453 -1.57 14.57 45.77
N GLN A 454 -1.75 14.26 44.49
CA GLN A 454 -2.24 15.27 43.55
C GLN A 454 -2.76 14.51 42.29
N THR A 455 -4.03 14.69 42.05
CA THR A 455 -4.73 14.57 40.79
C THR A 455 -4.01 15.39 39.74
N ASP A 456 -3.76 14.81 38.57
CA ASP A 456 -3.89 15.53 37.31
C ASP A 456 -4.17 14.59 36.14
N THR A 457 -5.32 14.84 35.57
CA THR A 457 -5.77 14.43 34.23
C THR A 457 -4.95 15.12 33.16
N SER A 458 -4.39 14.40 32.23
CA SER A 458 -4.36 14.83 30.84
C SER A 458 -3.76 13.73 29.95
N GLY A 459 -4.46 13.49 28.88
CA GLY A 459 -4.15 12.57 27.81
C GLY A 459 -2.89 12.93 27.03
N ALA A 460 -2.37 11.92 26.40
CA ALA A 460 -1.63 12.04 25.16
C ALA A 460 -1.52 10.67 24.51
N THR A 461 -2.19 10.56 23.41
CA THR A 461 -1.93 9.68 22.29
C THR A 461 -0.44 9.56 22.01
N ASN A 462 0.04 8.35 21.85
CA ASN A 462 1.22 8.13 21.03
C ASN A 462 1.08 6.82 20.25
N GLY A 463 0.85 7.02 18.94
CA GLY A 463 0.83 5.97 17.96
C GLY A 463 2.21 5.33 17.79
N LYS A 464 2.21 4.04 17.79
CA LYS A 464 3.35 3.24 17.39
C LYS A 464 3.11 2.76 15.96
N LYS A 465 3.91 3.30 15.03
CA LYS A 465 4.12 2.74 13.70
C LYS A 465 4.58 1.30 13.84
N ALA A 466 3.89 0.42 13.19
CA ALA A 466 4.41 -0.89 12.83
C ALA A 466 4.58 -0.91 11.32
N ASP A 467 5.77 -1.28 10.90
CA ASP A 467 6.22 -1.50 9.55
C ASP A 467 5.36 -2.58 8.87
N GLU A 468 4.92 -2.28 7.68
CA GLU A 468 4.36 -3.28 6.77
C GLU A 468 5.27 -3.34 5.55
N GLU A 469 6.06 -4.36 5.55
CA GLU A 469 6.90 -4.79 4.44
C GLU A 469 6.16 -5.91 3.70
N VAL A 470 6.12 -5.77 2.36
CA VAL A 470 6.04 -6.85 1.36
C VAL A 470 4.67 -7.53 1.14
N LEU A 471 4.09 -7.32 -0.02
CA LEU A 471 3.97 -8.34 -1.07
C LEU A 471 3.15 -7.86 -2.28
N LYS A 472 3.86 -7.82 -3.39
CA LYS A 472 3.43 -7.94 -4.81
C LYS A 472 2.47 -6.91 -5.40
#